data_3b3d927f98e49a52bbd1a1359b62ad3b
#
_entry.id   3b3d927f98e49a52bbd1a1359b62ad3b
#
_cell.length_a   1.000
_cell.length_b   1.000
_cell.length_c   1.000
_cell.angle_alpha   90.00
_cell.angle_beta   90.00
_cell.angle_gamma   90.00
#
_symmetry.space_group_name_H-M   'P 1'
#
loop_
_entity.id
_entity.type
_entity.pdbx_description
1 polymer ?
#
loop_
_entity_poly.entity_id
_entity_poly.type
_entity_poly.pdbx_seq_one_letter_code
_entity_poly.pdbx_strand_id
1 'polypeptide(L)'
;MDHKTQHSNSTREQLELNLGEQLNALISASHALNVRTAALFDPSLQPAAFLIVRCLLSYGPASATFLAESTAMDRSSVSRLVTQLKHLNYVKSETHPEDRRGVLISLTANGREKALEALKEKENEFYQRISTWEDSKLEAFIDMLKSFNGQEREE
;
A
#
# COMPACT_ATOMS: atom_id res chain seq x y z
N MET A 1 21.92 -24.04 38.00
CA MET A 1 22.44 -23.93 36.62
C MET A 1 21.46 -23.22 35.66
N ASP A 2 20.72 -22.18 36.09
CA ASP A 2 19.62 -21.60 35.26
C ASP A 2 19.56 -20.06 35.23
N HIS A 3 20.68 -19.36 35.52
CA HIS A 3 20.66 -17.90 35.45
C HIS A 3 20.95 -17.29 34.05
N LYS A 4 21.45 -18.08 33.09
CA LYS A 4 21.77 -17.58 31.72
C LYS A 4 20.58 -17.55 30.80
N THR A 5 19.59 -18.40 31.00
CA THR A 5 18.42 -18.53 30.12
C THR A 5 17.39 -17.43 30.41
N GLN A 6 17.25 -16.99 31.65
CA GLN A 6 16.28 -15.92 31.98
C GLN A 6 16.68 -14.54 31.49
N HIS A 7 18.00 -14.21 31.49
CA HIS A 7 18.46 -12.93 30.95
C HIS A 7 18.35 -12.82 29.45
N SER A 8 18.49 -13.93 28.69
CA SER A 8 18.34 -13.92 27.23
C SER A 8 16.88 -13.80 26.81
N ASN A 9 15.94 -14.41 27.52
CA ASN A 9 14.52 -14.27 27.26
C ASN A 9 14.02 -12.85 27.51
N SER A 10 14.44 -12.23 28.61
CA SER A 10 14.08 -10.83 28.93
C SER A 10 14.55 -9.84 27.85
N THR A 11 15.76 -10.04 27.31
CA THR A 11 16.29 -9.19 26.24
C THR A 11 15.54 -9.41 24.93
N ARG A 12 15.21 -10.65 24.58
CA ARG A 12 14.44 -10.98 23.38
C ARG A 12 13.03 -10.40 23.44
N GLU A 13 12.34 -10.60 24.56
CA GLU A 13 11.01 -10.02 24.78
C GLU A 13 11.01 -8.50 24.66
N GLN A 14 12.03 -7.84 25.19
CA GLN A 14 12.17 -6.38 25.08
C GLN A 14 12.37 -5.92 23.63
N LEU A 15 13.15 -6.65 22.83
CA LEU A 15 13.31 -6.38 21.39
C LEU A 15 12.01 -6.57 20.61
N GLU A 16 11.25 -7.59 20.94
CA GLU A 16 9.95 -7.87 20.30
C GLU A 16 8.93 -6.76 20.62
N LEU A 17 8.88 -6.29 21.86
CA LEU A 17 8.04 -5.16 22.25
C LEU A 17 8.45 -3.88 21.51
N ASN A 18 9.73 -3.56 21.46
CA ASN A 18 10.23 -2.39 20.74
C ASN A 18 9.93 -2.48 19.24
N LEU A 19 10.08 -3.65 18.65
CA LEU A 19 9.70 -3.87 17.26
C LEU A 19 8.21 -3.61 17.04
N GLY A 20 7.35 -4.13 17.93
CA GLY A 20 5.91 -3.90 17.88
C GLY A 20 5.55 -2.42 17.93
N GLU A 21 6.20 -1.64 18.79
CA GLU A 21 6.02 -0.19 18.85
C GLU A 21 6.44 0.50 17.54
N GLN A 22 7.57 0.11 16.94
CA GLN A 22 8.02 0.69 15.67
C GLN A 22 7.12 0.32 14.50
N LEU A 23 6.59 -0.91 14.48
CA LEU A 23 5.61 -1.32 13.48
C LEU A 23 4.31 -0.54 13.60
N ASN A 24 3.80 -0.33 14.80
CA ASN A 24 2.62 0.50 15.03
C ASN A 24 2.84 1.95 14.61
N ALA A 25 4.00 2.52 14.90
CA ALA A 25 4.37 3.86 14.48
C ALA A 25 4.44 3.96 12.94
N LEU A 26 5.01 2.95 12.28
CA LEU A 26 5.08 2.87 10.82
C LEU A 26 3.69 2.79 10.18
N ILE A 27 2.81 1.95 10.72
CA ILE A 27 1.43 1.81 10.25
C ILE A 27 0.67 3.13 10.36
N SER A 28 0.78 3.81 11.50
CA SER A 28 0.13 5.11 11.73
C SER A 28 0.67 6.19 10.80
N ALA A 29 1.99 6.26 10.62
CA ALA A 29 2.63 7.20 9.71
C ALA A 29 2.25 6.94 8.24
N SER A 30 2.19 5.67 7.85
CA SER A 30 1.76 5.24 6.51
C SER A 30 0.30 5.62 6.25
N HIS A 31 -0.58 5.43 7.23
CA HIS A 31 -1.98 5.84 7.12
C HIS A 31 -2.11 7.36 6.94
N ALA A 32 -1.46 8.15 7.77
CA ALA A 32 -1.48 9.60 7.66
C ALA A 32 -0.94 10.08 6.31
N LEU A 33 0.12 9.46 5.81
CA LEU A 33 0.70 9.75 4.50
C LEU A 33 -0.27 9.40 3.36
N ASN A 34 -0.97 8.27 3.46
CA ASN A 34 -2.00 7.89 2.48
C ASN A 34 -3.15 8.90 2.44
N VAL A 35 -3.59 9.40 3.59
CA VAL A 35 -4.65 10.44 3.66
C VAL A 35 -4.18 11.72 2.96
N ARG A 36 -2.95 12.18 3.23
CA ARG A 36 -2.39 13.36 2.56
C ARG A 36 -2.23 13.15 1.05
N THR A 37 -1.74 12.00 0.64
CA THR A 37 -1.58 11.66 -0.79
C THR A 37 -2.92 11.57 -1.51
N ALA A 38 -3.94 11.02 -0.87
CA ALA A 38 -5.30 10.99 -1.39
C ALA A 38 -5.86 12.40 -1.61
N ALA A 39 -5.61 13.32 -0.68
CA ALA A 39 -6.01 14.73 -0.81
C ALA A 39 -5.28 15.45 -1.97
N LEU A 40 -4.02 15.09 -2.23
CA LEU A 40 -3.29 15.59 -3.39
C LEU A 40 -3.83 15.03 -4.71
N PHE A 41 -4.31 13.79 -4.70
CA PHE A 41 -4.96 13.17 -5.85
C PHE A 41 -6.28 13.86 -6.18
N ASP A 42 -7.20 13.88 -5.25
CA ASP A 42 -8.47 14.61 -5.34
C ASP A 42 -9.08 14.81 -3.94
N PRO A 43 -9.13 16.06 -3.44
CA PRO A 43 -9.65 16.34 -2.11
C PRO A 43 -11.17 16.11 -1.97
N SER A 44 -11.91 15.97 -3.08
CA SER A 44 -13.35 15.70 -3.06
C SER A 44 -13.68 14.22 -2.79
N LEU A 45 -12.68 13.33 -2.91
CA LEU A 45 -12.82 11.90 -2.70
C LEU A 45 -12.45 11.49 -1.27
N GLN A 46 -13.09 10.43 -0.80
CA GLN A 46 -12.65 9.75 0.41
C GLN A 46 -11.26 9.11 0.21
N PRO A 47 -10.40 9.09 1.23
CA PRO A 47 -9.07 8.45 1.12
C PRO A 47 -9.10 7.00 0.64
N ALA A 48 -10.15 6.25 0.97
CA ALA A 48 -10.36 4.88 0.50
C ALA A 48 -10.44 4.77 -1.03
N ALA A 49 -10.92 5.78 -1.74
CA ALA A 49 -10.94 5.80 -3.21
C ALA A 49 -9.51 5.77 -3.79
N PHE A 50 -8.58 6.43 -3.14
CA PHE A 50 -7.18 6.44 -3.58
C PHE A 50 -6.50 5.08 -3.39
N LEU A 51 -6.92 4.26 -2.42
CA LEU A 51 -6.43 2.87 -2.29
C LEU A 51 -6.79 2.04 -3.53
N ILE A 52 -7.98 2.23 -4.09
CA ILE A 52 -8.39 1.59 -5.34
C ILE A 52 -7.50 2.05 -6.49
N VAL A 53 -7.27 3.34 -6.61
CA VAL A 53 -6.39 3.93 -7.64
C VAL A 53 -4.97 3.35 -7.55
N ARG A 54 -4.42 3.26 -6.35
CA ARG A 54 -3.10 2.67 -6.11
C ARG A 54 -3.05 1.18 -6.49
N CYS A 55 -4.08 0.43 -6.16
CA CYS A 55 -4.19 -0.97 -6.52
C CYS A 55 -4.17 -1.14 -8.04
N LEU A 56 -4.97 -0.35 -8.75
CA LEU A 56 -5.00 -0.35 -10.22
C LEU A 56 -3.68 0.09 -10.85
N LEU A 57 -2.98 1.03 -10.22
CA LEU A 57 -1.67 1.47 -10.69
C LEU A 57 -0.60 0.37 -10.56
N SER A 58 -0.65 -0.38 -9.46
CA SER A 58 0.34 -1.43 -9.15
C SER A 58 0.09 -2.74 -9.92
N TYR A 59 -1.17 -3.15 -10.04
CA TYR A 59 -1.55 -4.46 -10.60
C TYR A 59 -2.18 -4.38 -12.00
N GLY A 60 -2.53 -3.19 -12.46
CA GLY A 60 -3.25 -3.00 -13.72
C GLY A 60 -4.75 -3.25 -13.57
N PRO A 61 -5.45 -3.48 -14.70
CA PRO A 61 -6.88 -3.73 -14.69
C PRO A 61 -7.29 -4.85 -13.76
N ALA A 62 -8.31 -4.65 -12.96
CA ALA A 62 -8.72 -5.58 -11.91
C ALA A 62 -10.24 -5.67 -11.78
N SER A 63 -10.72 -6.83 -11.32
CA SER A 63 -12.12 -7.03 -10.98
C SER A 63 -12.50 -6.34 -9.66
N ALA A 64 -13.78 -6.08 -9.46
CA ALA A 64 -14.28 -5.54 -8.19
C ALA A 64 -13.98 -6.48 -7.00
N THR A 65 -14.00 -7.79 -7.22
CA THR A 65 -13.63 -8.79 -6.21
C THR A 65 -12.17 -8.67 -5.81
N PHE A 66 -11.26 -8.60 -6.77
CA PHE A 66 -9.83 -8.41 -6.50
C PHE A 66 -9.56 -7.09 -5.76
N LEU A 67 -10.22 -6.01 -6.17
CA LEU A 67 -10.09 -4.70 -5.48
C LEU A 67 -10.56 -4.77 -4.03
N ALA A 68 -11.69 -5.44 -3.76
CA ALA A 68 -12.21 -5.61 -2.41
C ALA A 68 -11.24 -6.39 -1.51
N GLU A 69 -10.70 -7.50 -2.01
CA GLU A 69 -9.72 -8.32 -1.29
C GLU A 69 -8.41 -7.56 -1.03
N SER A 70 -7.87 -6.92 -2.07
CA SER A 70 -6.58 -6.20 -1.99
C SER A 70 -6.63 -4.95 -1.11
N THR A 71 -7.78 -4.32 -0.98
CA THR A 71 -7.96 -3.10 -0.18
C THR A 71 -8.61 -3.35 1.18
N ALA A 72 -8.96 -4.59 1.48
CA ALA A 72 -9.71 -4.99 2.68
C ALA A 72 -11.04 -4.23 2.84
N MET A 73 -11.69 -3.88 1.73
CA MET A 73 -13.00 -3.25 1.70
C MET A 73 -14.08 -4.25 1.30
N ASP A 74 -15.32 -3.99 1.73
CA ASP A 74 -16.46 -4.75 1.23
C ASP A 74 -16.81 -4.36 -0.22
N ARG A 75 -17.48 -5.27 -0.93
CA ARG A 75 -17.82 -5.08 -2.35
C ARG A 75 -18.74 -3.89 -2.59
N SER A 76 -19.64 -3.58 -1.67
CA SER A 76 -20.54 -2.43 -1.77
C SER A 76 -19.76 -1.12 -1.71
N SER A 77 -18.81 -1.01 -0.80
CA SER A 77 -17.91 0.14 -0.69
C SER A 77 -17.06 0.31 -1.96
N VAL A 78 -16.47 -0.77 -2.47
CA VAL A 78 -15.71 -0.75 -3.73
C VAL A 78 -16.60 -0.28 -4.88
N SER A 79 -17.78 -0.83 -5.03
CA SER A 79 -18.73 -0.45 -6.09
C SER A 79 -19.08 1.04 -6.06
N ARG A 80 -19.36 1.56 -4.88
CA ARG A 80 -19.67 2.98 -4.69
C ARG A 80 -18.49 3.88 -5.04
N LEU A 81 -17.30 3.55 -4.56
CA LEU A 81 -16.08 4.32 -4.83
C LEU A 81 -15.68 4.25 -6.30
N VAL A 82 -15.80 3.09 -6.94
CA VAL A 82 -15.57 2.94 -8.38
C VAL A 82 -16.54 3.79 -9.19
N THR A 83 -17.81 3.85 -8.80
CA THR A 83 -18.80 4.72 -9.45
C THR A 83 -18.40 6.20 -9.36
N GLN A 84 -17.94 6.65 -8.19
CA GLN A 84 -17.45 8.02 -8.03
C GLN A 84 -16.19 8.29 -8.88
N LEU A 85 -15.25 7.36 -8.91
CA LEU A 85 -14.04 7.45 -9.71
C LEU A 85 -14.34 7.48 -11.23
N LYS A 86 -15.33 6.73 -11.68
CA LYS A 86 -15.82 6.77 -13.08
C LYS A 86 -16.42 8.13 -13.41
N HIS A 87 -17.25 8.66 -12.52
CA HIS A 87 -17.89 9.95 -12.72
C HIS A 87 -16.87 11.09 -12.87
N LEU A 88 -15.75 11.01 -12.15
CA LEU A 88 -14.63 11.94 -12.23
C LEU A 88 -13.63 11.62 -13.35
N ASN A 89 -13.91 10.62 -14.16
CA ASN A 89 -13.04 10.18 -15.27
C ASN A 89 -11.64 9.72 -14.85
N TYR A 90 -11.53 9.10 -13.70
CA TYR A 90 -10.27 8.50 -13.21
C TYR A 90 -10.16 7.03 -13.53
N VAL A 91 -11.28 6.33 -13.61
CA VAL A 91 -11.34 4.92 -13.98
C VAL A 91 -12.42 4.68 -15.03
N LYS A 92 -12.31 3.57 -15.73
CA LYS A 92 -13.25 3.06 -16.70
C LYS A 92 -13.49 1.56 -16.50
N SER A 93 -14.59 1.05 -17.00
CA SER A 93 -14.88 -0.37 -17.04
C SER A 93 -14.59 -0.92 -18.42
N GLU A 94 -13.98 -2.09 -18.47
CA GLU A 94 -13.67 -2.85 -19.67
C GLU A 94 -14.24 -4.26 -19.53
N THR A 95 -14.62 -4.88 -20.65
CA THR A 95 -14.98 -6.29 -20.67
C THR A 95 -13.72 -7.13 -20.54
N HIS A 96 -13.77 -8.17 -19.68
CA HIS A 96 -12.64 -9.08 -19.55
C HIS A 96 -12.32 -9.76 -20.90
N PRO A 97 -11.03 -9.80 -21.34
CA PRO A 97 -10.67 -10.35 -22.66
C PRO A 97 -11.04 -11.83 -22.84
N GLU A 98 -11.00 -12.61 -21.76
CA GLU A 98 -11.23 -14.06 -21.75
C GLU A 98 -12.63 -14.45 -21.30
N ASP A 99 -13.30 -13.59 -20.52
CA ASP A 99 -14.67 -13.81 -20.01
C ASP A 99 -15.53 -12.57 -20.26
N ARG A 100 -16.40 -12.64 -21.26
CA ARG A 100 -17.32 -11.56 -21.64
C ARG A 100 -18.32 -11.18 -20.54
N ARG A 101 -18.48 -12.01 -19.49
CA ARG A 101 -19.31 -11.72 -18.31
C ARG A 101 -18.55 -10.94 -17.24
N GLY A 102 -17.21 -11.00 -17.29
CA GLY A 102 -16.33 -10.31 -16.36
C GLY A 102 -16.17 -8.85 -16.74
N VAL A 103 -16.13 -7.99 -15.73
CA VAL A 103 -15.84 -6.57 -15.88
C VAL A 103 -14.52 -6.28 -15.20
N LEU A 104 -13.59 -5.66 -15.92
CA LEU A 104 -12.35 -5.12 -15.38
C LEU A 104 -12.48 -3.61 -15.23
N ILE A 105 -11.95 -3.12 -14.13
CA ILE A 105 -11.80 -1.70 -13.85
C ILE A 105 -10.36 -1.33 -14.13
N SER A 106 -10.14 -0.27 -14.88
CA SER A 106 -8.81 0.23 -15.22
C SER A 106 -8.71 1.73 -15.05
N LEU A 107 -7.49 2.23 -14.88
CA LEU A 107 -7.23 3.67 -14.85
C LEU A 107 -7.41 4.26 -16.25
N THR A 108 -8.01 5.44 -16.31
CA THR A 108 -7.90 6.31 -17.50
C THR A 108 -6.50 6.94 -17.55
N ALA A 109 -6.13 7.51 -18.69
CA ALA A 109 -4.90 8.30 -18.80
C ALA A 109 -4.85 9.42 -17.75
N ASN A 110 -5.97 10.12 -17.56
CA ASN A 110 -6.10 11.18 -16.54
C ASN A 110 -5.93 10.65 -15.12
N GLY A 111 -6.57 9.52 -14.78
CA GLY A 111 -6.44 8.91 -13.45
C GLY A 111 -5.02 8.46 -13.17
N ARG A 112 -4.34 7.89 -14.15
CA ARG A 112 -2.95 7.47 -14.06
C ARG A 112 -2.01 8.64 -13.83
N GLU A 113 -2.13 9.70 -14.62
CA GLU A 113 -1.30 10.89 -14.52
C GLU A 113 -1.43 11.55 -13.15
N LYS A 114 -2.65 11.77 -12.69
CA LYS A 114 -2.91 12.35 -11.36
C LYS A 114 -2.40 11.48 -10.21
N ALA A 115 -2.54 10.17 -10.33
CA ALA A 115 -2.02 9.23 -9.33
C ALA A 115 -0.50 9.28 -9.24
N LEU A 116 0.19 9.29 -10.37
CA LEU A 116 1.65 9.39 -10.42
C LEU A 116 2.16 10.72 -9.86
N GLU A 117 1.49 11.81 -10.15
CA GLU A 117 1.82 13.14 -9.62
C GLU A 117 1.66 13.17 -8.08
N ALA A 118 0.55 12.66 -7.55
CA ALA A 118 0.32 12.59 -6.11
C ALA A 118 1.34 11.68 -5.39
N LEU A 119 1.72 10.56 -6.00
CA LEU A 119 2.70 9.62 -5.45
C LEU A 119 4.12 10.18 -5.47
N LYS A 120 4.46 11.04 -6.41
CA LYS A 120 5.79 11.65 -6.51
C LYS A 120 6.14 12.46 -5.26
N GLU A 121 5.22 13.21 -4.70
CA GLU A 121 5.44 13.94 -3.45
C GLU A 121 5.63 12.99 -2.26
N LYS A 122 4.85 11.90 -2.22
CA LYS A 122 5.00 10.85 -1.21
C LYS A 122 6.37 10.20 -1.25
N GLU A 123 6.87 9.86 -2.42
CA GLU A 123 8.19 9.26 -2.61
C GLU A 123 9.29 10.18 -2.10
N ASN A 124 9.21 11.47 -2.40
CA ASN A 124 10.18 12.46 -1.92
C ASN A 124 10.27 12.49 -0.39
N GLU A 125 9.17 12.38 0.33
CA GLU A 125 9.16 12.34 1.80
C GLU A 125 9.88 11.11 2.36
N PHE A 126 9.66 9.94 1.75
CA PHE A 126 10.37 8.71 2.13
C PHE A 126 11.86 8.77 1.80
N TYR A 127 12.21 9.24 0.61
CA TYR A 127 13.61 9.34 0.18
C TYR A 127 14.40 10.30 1.05
N GLN A 128 13.80 11.37 1.53
CA GLN A 128 14.44 12.26 2.49
C GLN A 128 14.81 11.56 3.80
N ARG A 129 13.95 10.68 4.31
CA ARG A 129 14.19 9.94 5.55
C ARG A 129 15.35 8.97 5.48
N ILE A 130 15.61 8.40 4.32
CA ILE A 130 16.66 7.41 4.07
C ILE A 130 17.87 7.99 3.34
N SER A 131 17.86 9.27 2.99
CA SER A 131 18.88 9.90 2.16
C SER A 131 20.30 9.84 2.72
N THR A 132 20.44 9.71 4.05
CA THR A 132 21.73 9.58 4.74
C THR A 132 22.15 8.14 5.00
N TRP A 133 21.33 7.17 4.62
CA TRP A 133 21.65 5.77 4.83
C TRP A 133 22.62 5.29 3.76
N GLU A 134 23.60 4.47 4.15
CA GLU A 134 24.46 3.76 3.21
C GLU A 134 23.65 2.68 2.47
N ASP A 135 24.01 2.41 1.22
CA ASP A 135 23.32 1.45 0.36
C ASP A 135 23.23 0.07 1.01
N SER A 136 24.32 -0.39 1.64
CA SER A 136 24.33 -1.68 2.35
C SER A 136 23.31 -1.79 3.47
N LYS A 137 23.09 -0.70 4.20
CA LYS A 137 22.07 -0.62 5.25
C LYS A 137 20.66 -0.63 4.67
N LEU A 138 20.48 0.06 3.56
CA LEU A 138 19.20 0.09 2.85
C LEU A 138 18.86 -1.28 2.27
N GLU A 139 19.82 -1.96 1.64
CA GLU A 139 19.64 -3.33 1.13
C GLU A 139 19.27 -4.31 2.25
N ALA A 140 19.99 -4.26 3.38
CA ALA A 140 19.68 -5.11 4.53
C ALA A 140 18.26 -4.87 5.09
N PHE A 141 17.83 -3.62 5.14
CA PHE A 141 16.48 -3.27 5.58
C PHE A 141 15.41 -3.78 4.61
N ILE A 142 15.64 -3.66 3.30
CA ILE A 142 14.75 -4.20 2.26
C ILE A 142 14.62 -5.72 2.41
N ASP A 143 15.73 -6.43 2.59
CA ASP A 143 15.71 -7.89 2.74
C ASP A 143 14.97 -8.34 4.00
N MET A 144 15.17 -7.64 5.12
CA MET A 144 14.42 -7.89 6.36
C MET A 144 12.91 -7.67 6.17
N LEU A 145 12.50 -6.61 5.46
CA LEU A 145 11.09 -6.35 5.16
C LEU A 145 10.50 -7.42 4.25
N LYS A 146 11.23 -7.87 3.24
CA LYS A 146 10.77 -8.97 2.35
C LYS A 146 10.53 -10.24 3.13
N SER A 147 11.47 -10.63 3.97
CA SER A 147 11.33 -11.82 4.83
C SER A 147 10.15 -11.67 5.80
N PHE A 148 10.02 -10.52 6.45
CA PHE A 148 8.91 -10.24 7.35
C PHE A 148 7.55 -10.30 6.66
N ASN A 149 7.46 -9.83 5.41
CA ASN A 149 6.24 -9.84 4.59
C ASN A 149 5.95 -11.21 3.94
N GLY A 150 6.76 -12.23 4.21
CA GLY A 150 6.61 -13.55 3.59
C GLY A 150 6.97 -13.59 2.10
N GLN A 151 7.70 -12.61 1.60
CA GLN A 151 8.19 -12.54 0.22
C GLN A 151 9.60 -13.13 0.13
N GLU A 152 9.76 -14.37 0.59
CA GLU A 152 11.03 -15.08 0.39
C GLU A 152 11.20 -15.39 -1.10
N ARG A 153 12.41 -15.21 -1.61
CA ARG A 153 12.73 -15.60 -2.98
C ARG A 153 12.52 -17.11 -3.10
N GLU A 154 11.64 -17.53 -4.00
CA GLU A 154 11.75 -18.85 -4.58
C GLU A 154 13.09 -18.89 -5.33
N GLU A 155 14.05 -19.65 -4.83
CA GLU A 155 15.28 -19.99 -5.54
C GLU A 155 14.98 -20.95 -6.70
#